data_9ee5d66ab4e4db8a8c7cbf7d0cba09fa
#
_entry.id   9ee5d66ab4e4db8a8c7cbf7d0cba09fa
#
_cell.length_a   1.000
_cell.length_b   1.000
_cell.length_c   1.000
_cell.angle_alpha   90.00
_cell.angle_beta   90.00
_cell.angle_gamma   90.00
#
_symmetry.space_group_name_H-M   'P 1'
#
loop_
_entity.id
_entity.type
_entity.pdbx_description
1 polymer ?
#
loop_
_entity_poly.entity_id
_entity_poly.type
_entity_poly.pdbx_seq_one_letter_code
_entity_poly.pdbx_strand_id
1 'polypeptide(L)'
;MQKARNYRNLILGCCMTGIAMLLAFFFLYHTYIQDIIYEERLNQMEEITRQMFQNLEDVIDSHWNRVTEECNYLRDANVQTTDELCRHMKKKYELSAYAMQRITLMAVDSEGGYYTESGNRGLFRDLDYFEESPEKISFVFDSMTDNQSKMVFLDRLPEPIHLQNGEKKTTILYFGIVQDMEQLNPYFECDAYNGNNSVYVLDDNGFKLFNSNQVELIKGHNVFSVLQNMKYLHNSSFDKTKAELEEKGCSYSNAVLDGTEYFYGLKRME
;
A
#
# COMPACT_ATOMS: atom_id res chain seq x y z
N MET A 1 35.10 -51.32 50.85
CA MET A 1 34.04 -51.20 49.85
C MET A 1 33.25 -49.90 49.96
N GLN A 2 32.86 -49.44 51.15
CA GLN A 2 32.04 -48.23 51.35
C GLN A 2 32.67 -46.91 50.82
N LYS A 3 33.98 -46.69 50.98
CA LYS A 3 34.71 -45.49 50.42
C LYS A 3 34.66 -45.42 48.91
N ALA A 4 34.85 -46.51 48.21
CA ALA A 4 34.80 -46.54 46.75
C ALA A 4 33.41 -46.23 46.20
N ARG A 5 32.33 -46.64 46.88
CA ARG A 5 30.95 -46.31 46.53
C ARG A 5 30.63 -44.82 46.71
N ASN A 6 31.17 -44.22 47.80
CA ASN A 6 30.98 -42.78 48.06
C ASN A 6 31.71 -41.91 47.02
N TYR A 7 32.92 -42.26 46.60
CA TYR A 7 33.66 -41.57 45.54
C TYR A 7 32.94 -41.69 44.20
N ARG A 8 32.40 -42.88 43.88
CA ARG A 8 31.63 -43.05 42.64
C ARG A 8 30.36 -42.20 42.64
N ASN A 9 29.63 -42.11 43.74
CA ASN A 9 28.44 -41.28 43.85
C ASN A 9 28.79 -39.79 43.80
N LEU A 10 29.89 -39.37 44.37
CA LEU A 10 30.37 -37.98 44.29
C LEU A 10 30.73 -37.59 42.85
N ILE A 11 31.48 -38.45 42.15
CA ILE A 11 31.84 -38.21 40.71
C ILE A 11 30.56 -38.16 39.86
N LEU A 12 29.62 -39.08 40.07
CA LEU A 12 28.35 -39.13 39.38
C LEU A 12 27.52 -37.84 39.63
N GLY A 13 27.49 -37.38 40.88
CA GLY A 13 26.86 -36.10 41.27
C GLY A 13 27.49 -34.90 40.56
N CYS A 14 28.83 -34.80 40.53
CA CYS A 14 29.53 -33.75 39.85
C CYS A 14 29.29 -33.77 38.30
N CYS A 15 29.27 -34.97 37.72
CA CYS A 15 28.95 -35.10 36.30
C CYS A 15 27.52 -34.66 35.98
N MET A 16 26.55 -35.06 36.78
CA MET A 16 25.14 -34.68 36.60
C MET A 16 24.91 -33.19 36.74
N THR A 17 25.56 -32.54 37.74
CA THR A 17 25.50 -31.08 37.91
C THR A 17 26.17 -30.36 36.76
N GLY A 18 27.30 -30.84 36.24
CA GLY A 18 27.98 -30.29 35.06
C GLY A 18 27.10 -30.36 33.79
N ILE A 19 26.47 -31.51 33.57
CA ILE A 19 25.54 -31.68 32.44
C ILE A 19 24.34 -30.77 32.60
N ALA A 20 23.76 -30.64 33.76
CA ALA A 20 22.62 -29.76 34.03
C ALA A 20 22.96 -28.28 33.77
N MET A 21 24.16 -27.83 34.19
CA MET A 21 24.66 -26.47 33.89
C MET A 21 24.86 -26.26 32.42
N LEU A 22 25.44 -27.21 31.69
CA LEU A 22 25.61 -27.10 30.24
C LEU A 22 24.28 -27.02 29.52
N LEU A 23 23.30 -27.82 29.89
CA LEU A 23 21.96 -27.75 29.31
C LEU A 23 21.25 -26.44 29.63
N ALA A 24 21.36 -25.93 30.85
CA ALA A 24 20.83 -24.61 31.21
C ALA A 24 21.47 -23.50 30.44
N PHE A 25 22.82 -23.53 30.30
CA PHE A 25 23.54 -22.54 29.49
C PHE A 25 23.15 -22.59 28.00
N PHE A 26 23.04 -23.80 27.46
CA PHE A 26 22.62 -24.01 26.07
C PHE A 26 21.19 -23.47 25.84
N PHE A 27 20.28 -23.71 26.77
CA PHE A 27 18.92 -23.21 26.69
C PHE A 27 18.86 -21.67 26.74
N LEU A 28 19.56 -21.06 27.71
CA LEU A 28 19.66 -19.61 27.83
C LEU A 28 20.29 -18.97 26.59
N TYR A 29 21.38 -19.57 26.09
CA TYR A 29 22.04 -19.11 24.88
C TYR A 29 21.12 -19.21 23.66
N HIS A 30 20.39 -20.31 23.52
CA HIS A 30 19.45 -20.49 22.42
C HIS A 30 18.33 -19.45 22.48
N THR A 31 17.75 -19.19 23.67
CA THR A 31 16.72 -18.16 23.84
C THR A 31 17.25 -16.78 23.49
N TYR A 32 18.43 -16.43 23.99
CA TYR A 32 19.08 -15.14 23.69
C TYR A 32 19.34 -14.94 22.19
N ILE A 33 19.82 -15.97 21.50
CA ILE A 33 20.03 -15.91 20.04
C ILE A 33 18.71 -15.74 19.29
N GLN A 34 17.64 -16.41 19.71
CA GLN A 34 16.31 -16.25 19.07
C GLN A 34 15.79 -14.83 19.22
N ASP A 35 15.95 -14.22 20.40
CA ASP A 35 15.54 -12.82 20.62
C ASP A 35 16.33 -11.84 19.74
N ILE A 36 17.65 -12.04 19.59
CA ILE A 36 18.48 -11.21 18.70
C ILE A 36 18.02 -11.36 17.23
N ILE A 37 17.82 -12.58 16.76
CA ILE A 37 17.37 -12.84 15.39
C ILE A 37 16.00 -12.20 15.15
N TYR A 38 15.11 -12.26 16.12
CA TYR A 38 13.79 -11.63 16.04
C TYR A 38 13.88 -10.13 15.91
N GLU A 39 14.64 -9.46 16.79
CA GLU A 39 14.85 -8.00 16.73
C GLU A 39 15.49 -7.57 15.41
N GLU A 40 16.48 -8.31 14.93
CA GLU A 40 17.14 -8.04 13.65
C GLU A 40 16.16 -8.14 12.47
N ARG A 41 15.28 -9.15 12.46
CA ARG A 41 14.26 -9.29 11.43
C ARG A 41 13.22 -8.18 11.45
N LEU A 42 12.81 -7.71 12.65
CA LEU A 42 11.90 -6.58 12.76
C LEU A 42 12.55 -5.29 12.25
N ASN A 43 13.81 -5.03 12.60
CA ASN A 43 14.55 -3.87 12.14
C ASN A 43 14.71 -3.88 10.60
N GLN A 44 14.99 -5.04 10.02
CA GLN A 44 15.04 -5.20 8.55
C GLN A 44 13.67 -4.94 7.91
N MET A 45 12.59 -5.45 8.50
CA MET A 45 11.22 -5.21 8.01
C MET A 45 10.86 -3.71 8.09
N GLU A 46 11.21 -3.05 9.18
CA GLU A 46 11.01 -1.61 9.35
C GLU A 46 11.72 -0.82 8.25
N GLU A 47 13.00 -1.11 8.01
CA GLU A 47 13.79 -0.43 6.99
C GLU A 47 13.23 -0.65 5.57
N ILE A 48 12.86 -1.90 5.23
CA ILE A 48 12.25 -2.23 3.95
C ILE A 48 10.92 -1.50 3.78
N THR A 49 10.05 -1.54 4.80
CA THR A 49 8.75 -0.86 4.77
C THR A 49 8.93 0.65 4.60
N ARG A 50 9.91 1.24 5.30
CA ARG A 50 10.22 2.66 5.19
C ARG A 50 10.67 3.06 3.78
N GLN A 51 11.56 2.27 3.17
CA GLN A 51 12.05 2.53 1.80
C GLN A 51 10.93 2.41 0.77
N MET A 52 10.10 1.37 0.87
CA MET A 52 8.96 1.18 -0.04
C MET A 52 7.95 2.32 0.08
N PHE A 53 7.69 2.77 1.31
CA PHE A 53 6.78 3.87 1.56
C PHE A 53 7.31 5.19 0.98
N GLN A 54 8.59 5.50 1.17
CA GLN A 54 9.22 6.67 0.56
C GLN A 54 9.13 6.64 -0.97
N ASN A 55 9.39 5.49 -1.59
CA ASN A 55 9.24 5.35 -3.04
C ASN A 55 7.80 5.63 -3.50
N LEU A 56 6.80 5.17 -2.72
CA LEU A 56 5.40 5.42 -3.03
C LEU A 56 5.02 6.89 -2.85
N GLU A 57 5.47 7.54 -1.76
CA GLU A 57 5.29 8.98 -1.54
C GLU A 57 5.86 9.79 -2.71
N ASP A 58 7.10 9.51 -3.13
CA ASP A 58 7.74 10.17 -4.28
C ASP A 58 6.92 10.03 -5.56
N VAL A 59 6.32 8.86 -5.79
CA VAL A 59 5.45 8.62 -6.95
C VAL A 59 4.16 9.43 -6.85
N ILE A 60 3.51 9.44 -5.68
CA ILE A 60 2.28 10.20 -5.43
C ILE A 60 2.55 11.69 -5.60
N ASP A 61 3.63 12.21 -5.03
CA ASP A 61 4.02 13.61 -5.18
C ASP A 61 4.31 13.96 -6.64
N SER A 62 4.96 13.07 -7.38
CA SER A 62 5.17 13.22 -8.82
C SER A 62 3.86 13.31 -9.58
N HIS A 63 2.85 12.52 -9.21
CA HIS A 63 1.52 12.58 -9.83
C HIS A 63 0.80 13.89 -9.49
N TRP A 64 0.85 14.36 -8.24
CA TRP A 64 0.27 15.64 -7.86
C TRP A 64 0.90 16.82 -8.58
N ASN A 65 2.23 16.84 -8.71
CA ASN A 65 2.93 17.87 -9.49
C ASN A 65 2.47 17.87 -10.95
N ARG A 66 2.33 16.68 -11.54
CA ARG A 66 1.84 16.51 -12.90
C ARG A 66 0.40 16.98 -13.05
N VAL A 67 -0.49 16.63 -12.13
CA VAL A 67 -1.89 17.11 -12.16
C VAL A 67 -1.94 18.63 -12.13
N THR A 68 -1.16 19.26 -11.26
CA THR A 68 -1.08 20.73 -11.19
C THR A 68 -0.61 21.36 -12.51
N GLU A 69 0.40 20.75 -13.17
CA GLU A 69 0.86 21.20 -14.49
C GLU A 69 -0.23 21.06 -15.55
N GLU A 70 -0.97 19.94 -15.55
CA GLU A 70 -2.04 19.69 -16.49
C GLU A 70 -3.26 20.59 -16.27
N CYS A 71 -3.60 20.92 -15.02
CA CYS A 71 -4.63 21.91 -14.71
C CYS A 71 -4.27 23.30 -15.28
N ASN A 72 -3.01 23.70 -15.14
CA ASN A 72 -2.53 24.97 -15.73
C ASN A 72 -2.59 24.95 -17.26
N TYR A 73 -2.20 23.83 -17.88
CA TYR A 73 -2.29 23.68 -19.33
C TYR A 73 -3.74 23.73 -19.84
N LEU A 74 -4.67 23.11 -19.11
CA LEU A 74 -6.09 23.12 -19.48
C LEU A 74 -6.72 24.51 -19.29
N ARG A 75 -6.34 25.26 -18.27
CA ARG A 75 -6.80 26.63 -18.03
C ARG A 75 -6.50 27.55 -19.19
N ASP A 76 -5.31 27.41 -19.79
CA ASP A 76 -4.88 28.24 -20.91
C ASP A 76 -5.55 27.81 -22.24
N ALA A 77 -6.25 26.68 -22.26
CA ALA A 77 -6.99 26.16 -23.39
C ALA A 77 -8.39 26.80 -23.43
N ASN A 78 -8.69 27.60 -24.43
CA ASN A 78 -10.03 28.16 -24.61
C ASN A 78 -10.99 27.13 -25.21
N VAL A 79 -11.35 26.08 -24.39
CA VAL A 79 -12.27 25.00 -24.80
C VAL A 79 -13.71 25.39 -24.49
N GLN A 80 -14.61 25.19 -25.47
CA GLN A 80 -16.03 25.57 -25.38
C GLN A 80 -16.98 24.37 -25.41
N THR A 81 -16.53 23.20 -25.88
CA THR A 81 -17.33 22.00 -25.99
C THR A 81 -16.62 20.78 -25.39
N THR A 82 -17.37 19.73 -25.04
CA THR A 82 -16.77 18.48 -24.53
C THR A 82 -15.89 17.80 -25.57
N ASP A 83 -16.21 17.91 -26.86
CA ASP A 83 -15.41 17.34 -27.94
C ASP A 83 -14.09 18.10 -28.15
N GLU A 84 -14.09 19.43 -27.93
CA GLU A 84 -12.86 20.22 -27.89
C GLU A 84 -12.01 19.88 -26.69
N LEU A 85 -12.62 19.69 -25.51
CA LEU A 85 -11.93 19.24 -24.31
C LEU A 85 -11.24 17.88 -24.53
N CYS A 86 -11.96 16.88 -25.03
CA CYS A 86 -11.39 15.56 -25.33
C CYS A 86 -10.27 15.65 -26.37
N ARG A 87 -10.43 16.46 -27.41
CA ARG A 87 -9.40 16.69 -28.43
C ARG A 87 -8.16 17.37 -27.85
N HIS A 88 -8.35 18.34 -26.95
CA HIS A 88 -7.25 19.02 -26.27
C HIS A 88 -6.47 18.06 -25.37
N MET A 89 -7.16 17.26 -24.56
CA MET A 89 -6.57 16.20 -23.75
C MET A 89 -5.82 15.18 -24.62
N LYS A 90 -6.42 14.73 -25.72
CA LYS A 90 -5.79 13.79 -26.65
C LYS A 90 -4.50 14.33 -27.24
N LYS A 91 -4.50 15.59 -27.68
CA LYS A 91 -3.28 16.25 -28.19
C LYS A 91 -2.17 16.28 -27.13
N LYS A 92 -2.51 16.60 -25.88
CA LYS A 92 -1.56 16.61 -24.78
C LYS A 92 -1.03 15.21 -24.47
N TYR A 93 -1.91 14.22 -24.44
CA TYR A 93 -1.57 12.81 -24.26
C TYR A 93 -0.57 12.31 -25.30
N GLU A 94 -0.81 12.61 -26.58
CA GLU A 94 0.07 12.22 -27.69
C GLU A 94 1.45 12.91 -27.65
N LEU A 95 1.54 14.12 -27.12
CA LEU A 95 2.78 14.88 -26.99
C LEU A 95 3.59 14.50 -25.73
N SER A 96 3.02 13.75 -24.83
CA SER A 96 3.58 13.37 -23.53
C SER A 96 4.00 11.90 -23.51
N ALA A 97 4.76 11.52 -22.49
CA ALA A 97 5.09 10.11 -22.23
C ALA A 97 3.92 9.32 -21.61
N TYR A 98 2.72 9.87 -21.56
CA TYR A 98 1.57 9.27 -20.85
C TYR A 98 1.17 7.91 -21.39
N ALA A 99 1.19 7.75 -22.71
CA ALA A 99 0.90 6.45 -23.34
C ALA A 99 1.86 5.35 -22.86
N MET A 100 3.15 5.66 -22.74
CA MET A 100 4.15 4.70 -22.25
C MET A 100 3.99 4.39 -20.77
N GLN A 101 3.51 5.35 -20.00
CA GLN A 101 3.28 5.22 -18.56
C GLN A 101 1.86 4.74 -18.22
N ARG A 102 1.02 4.47 -19.22
CA ARG A 102 -0.40 4.08 -19.07
C ARG A 102 -1.17 5.06 -18.16
N ILE A 103 -0.89 6.36 -18.31
CA ILE A 103 -1.59 7.42 -17.61
C ILE A 103 -2.67 7.95 -18.54
N THR A 104 -3.89 8.05 -18.06
CA THR A 104 -5.06 8.61 -18.74
C THR A 104 -5.33 10.01 -18.19
N LEU A 105 -5.63 10.98 -19.04
CA LEU A 105 -6.12 12.30 -18.62
C LEU A 105 -7.62 12.23 -18.38
N MET A 106 -8.09 12.87 -17.31
CA MET A 106 -9.50 12.85 -16.93
C MET A 106 -9.98 14.24 -16.50
N ALA A 107 -11.14 14.64 -17.01
CA ALA A 107 -11.89 15.80 -16.55
C ALA A 107 -13.19 15.35 -15.90
N VAL A 108 -13.61 15.99 -14.80
CA VAL A 108 -14.83 15.61 -14.08
C VAL A 108 -15.73 16.84 -13.93
N ASP A 109 -17.01 16.65 -14.24
CA ASP A 109 -18.00 17.70 -14.15
C ASP A 109 -18.68 17.77 -12.76
N SER A 110 -19.52 18.79 -12.60
CA SER A 110 -20.28 19.04 -11.35
C SER A 110 -21.30 17.96 -10.98
N GLU A 111 -21.60 17.05 -11.89
CA GLU A 111 -22.55 15.95 -11.69
C GLU A 111 -21.82 14.61 -11.50
N GLY A 112 -20.47 14.60 -11.41
CA GLY A 112 -19.65 13.42 -11.31
C GLY A 112 -19.44 12.70 -12.66
N GLY A 113 -19.85 13.32 -13.75
CA GLY A 113 -19.55 12.84 -15.11
C GLY A 113 -18.09 13.01 -15.43
N TYR A 114 -17.44 11.99 -15.99
CA TYR A 114 -16.05 12.07 -16.39
C TYR A 114 -15.84 11.94 -17.90
N TYR A 115 -14.78 12.59 -18.40
CA TYR A 115 -14.36 12.62 -19.79
C TYR A 115 -12.87 12.30 -19.87
N THR A 116 -12.47 11.45 -20.81
CA THR A 116 -11.05 11.09 -21.00
C THR A 116 -10.53 11.55 -22.36
N GLU A 117 -9.20 11.54 -22.54
CA GLU A 117 -8.54 11.86 -23.82
C GLU A 117 -8.94 10.92 -24.95
N SER A 118 -9.31 9.66 -24.63
CA SER A 118 -9.81 8.69 -25.62
C SER A 118 -11.25 8.93 -26.05
N GLY A 119 -11.93 9.92 -25.44
CA GLY A 119 -13.34 10.23 -25.67
C GLY A 119 -14.29 9.36 -24.86
N ASN A 120 -13.78 8.49 -23.98
CA ASN A 120 -14.62 7.73 -23.04
C ASN A 120 -15.33 8.70 -22.09
N ARG A 121 -16.59 8.39 -21.81
CA ARG A 121 -17.46 9.15 -20.90
C ARG A 121 -18.13 8.20 -19.96
N GLY A 122 -18.30 8.59 -18.71
CA GLY A 122 -18.98 7.78 -17.70
C GLY A 122 -19.44 8.64 -16.55
N LEU A 123 -19.92 7.98 -15.51
CA LEU A 123 -20.36 8.60 -14.27
C LEU A 123 -19.73 7.82 -13.11
N PHE A 124 -19.14 8.52 -12.17
CA PHE A 124 -18.73 7.91 -10.91
C PHE A 124 -19.97 7.50 -10.13
N ARG A 125 -19.97 6.27 -9.57
CA ARG A 125 -21.09 5.73 -8.82
C ARG A 125 -21.14 6.29 -7.40
N ASP A 126 -19.96 6.46 -6.83
CA ASP A 126 -19.77 7.01 -5.51
C ASP A 126 -19.42 8.48 -5.64
N LEU A 127 -20.35 9.34 -5.24
CA LEU A 127 -20.19 10.79 -5.31
C LEU A 127 -19.70 11.39 -3.99
N ASP A 128 -19.57 10.58 -2.94
CA ASP A 128 -19.16 11.04 -1.60
C ASP A 128 -17.79 11.73 -1.65
N TYR A 129 -16.91 11.31 -2.55
CA TYR A 129 -15.62 11.99 -2.79
C TYR A 129 -15.73 13.46 -3.20
N PHE A 130 -16.88 13.88 -3.73
CA PHE A 130 -17.10 15.22 -4.26
C PHE A 130 -18.03 16.07 -3.36
N GLU A 131 -18.65 15.50 -2.32
CA GLU A 131 -19.68 16.17 -1.50
C GLU A 131 -19.17 17.46 -0.85
N GLU A 132 -17.97 17.44 -0.29
CA GLU A 132 -17.35 18.60 0.35
C GLU A 132 -16.61 19.53 -0.62
N SER A 133 -16.62 19.19 -1.92
CA SER A 133 -15.88 19.92 -2.97
C SER A 133 -14.40 20.16 -2.59
N PRO A 134 -13.65 19.14 -2.18
CA PRO A 134 -12.26 19.29 -1.76
C PRO A 134 -11.38 19.82 -2.88
N GLU A 135 -10.26 20.43 -2.52
CA GLU A 135 -9.29 20.94 -3.51
C GLU A 135 -8.63 19.79 -4.27
N LYS A 136 -8.29 18.71 -3.57
CA LYS A 136 -7.62 17.52 -4.11
C LYS A 136 -8.37 16.26 -3.73
N ILE A 137 -8.51 15.36 -4.68
CA ILE A 137 -9.18 14.07 -4.50
C ILE A 137 -8.28 12.97 -5.01
N SER A 138 -8.01 11.96 -4.20
CA SER A 138 -7.40 10.71 -4.66
C SER A 138 -8.21 9.51 -4.16
N PHE A 139 -8.43 8.56 -5.04
CA PHE A 139 -9.13 7.31 -4.71
C PHE A 139 -8.75 6.20 -5.69
N VAL A 140 -9.06 4.97 -5.29
CA VAL A 140 -8.91 3.80 -6.14
C VAL A 140 -10.28 3.29 -6.56
N PHE A 141 -10.44 2.95 -7.82
CA PHE A 141 -11.65 2.32 -8.31
C PHE A 141 -11.33 1.15 -9.25
N ASP A 142 -12.23 0.18 -9.29
CA ASP A 142 -12.14 -0.93 -10.21
C ASP A 142 -12.79 -0.56 -11.54
N SER A 143 -12.00 -0.59 -12.59
CA SER A 143 -12.49 -0.32 -13.93
C SER A 143 -13.36 -1.48 -14.43
N MET A 144 -14.59 -1.17 -14.84
CA MET A 144 -15.49 -2.17 -15.38
C MET A 144 -15.12 -2.67 -16.78
N THR A 145 -14.23 -1.95 -17.46
CA THR A 145 -13.87 -2.26 -18.85
C THR A 145 -12.74 -3.26 -18.97
N ASP A 146 -11.79 -3.24 -18.06
CA ASP A 146 -10.56 -4.05 -18.07
C ASP A 146 -10.34 -4.86 -16.80
N ASN A 147 -11.25 -4.73 -15.82
CA ASN A 147 -11.17 -5.40 -14.51
C ASN A 147 -9.84 -5.12 -13.77
N GLN A 148 -9.30 -3.93 -13.96
CA GLN A 148 -8.07 -3.46 -13.32
C GLN A 148 -8.39 -2.35 -12.33
N SER A 149 -7.72 -2.37 -11.18
CA SER A 149 -7.78 -1.28 -10.21
C SER A 149 -7.00 -0.09 -10.72
N LYS A 150 -7.59 1.09 -10.67
CA LYS A 150 -7.02 2.35 -11.14
C LYS A 150 -6.98 3.36 -10.01
N MET A 151 -5.89 4.08 -9.92
CA MET A 151 -5.71 5.18 -8.99
C MET A 151 -5.98 6.50 -9.71
N VAL A 152 -6.82 7.34 -9.11
CA VAL A 152 -7.23 8.64 -9.62
C VAL A 152 -6.61 9.74 -8.78
N PHE A 153 -6.11 10.78 -9.44
CA PHE A 153 -5.66 12.02 -8.83
C PHE A 153 -6.34 13.19 -9.54
N LEU A 154 -7.19 13.91 -8.83
CA LEU A 154 -7.94 15.04 -9.35
C LEU A 154 -7.64 16.29 -8.54
N ASP A 155 -7.32 17.38 -9.21
CA ASP A 155 -7.20 18.71 -8.63
C ASP A 155 -8.39 19.55 -9.06
N ARG A 156 -8.90 20.38 -8.16
CA ARG A 156 -9.99 21.29 -8.46
C ARG A 156 -9.47 22.44 -9.31
N LEU A 157 -10.13 22.67 -10.42
CA LEU A 157 -9.77 23.81 -11.28
C LEU A 157 -10.02 25.12 -10.52
N PRO A 158 -9.05 26.05 -10.49
CA PRO A 158 -9.22 27.35 -9.84
C PRO A 158 -10.41 28.13 -10.42
N GLU A 159 -10.65 27.99 -11.71
CA GLU A 159 -11.80 28.52 -12.43
C GLU A 159 -12.49 27.38 -13.17
N PRO A 160 -13.78 27.10 -12.86
CA PRO A 160 -14.55 26.07 -13.56
C PRO A 160 -14.65 26.36 -15.07
N ILE A 161 -14.54 25.32 -15.89
CA ILE A 161 -14.68 25.43 -17.33
C ILE A 161 -16.13 25.14 -17.73
N HIS A 162 -16.78 26.12 -18.34
CA HIS A 162 -18.15 26.01 -18.82
C HIS A 162 -18.18 25.58 -20.27
N LEU A 163 -18.71 24.40 -20.54
CA LEU A 163 -18.84 23.82 -21.86
C LEU A 163 -20.28 23.85 -22.31
N GLN A 164 -20.51 24.12 -23.60
CA GLN A 164 -21.83 24.11 -24.19
C GLN A 164 -21.88 23.13 -25.38
N ASN A 165 -22.73 22.12 -25.29
CA ASN A 165 -22.96 21.12 -26.32
C ASN A 165 -24.39 21.21 -26.81
N GLY A 166 -24.67 22.09 -27.78
CA GLY A 166 -26.03 22.42 -28.17
C GLY A 166 -26.77 23.12 -27.03
N GLU A 167 -27.87 22.51 -26.56
CA GLU A 167 -28.63 23.05 -25.41
C GLU A 167 -28.08 22.60 -24.06
N LYS A 168 -27.26 21.54 -24.01
CA LYS A 168 -26.68 21.03 -22.75
C LYS A 168 -25.49 21.86 -22.33
N LYS A 169 -25.52 22.35 -21.09
CA LYS A 169 -24.39 22.99 -20.39
C LYS A 169 -23.75 21.98 -19.46
N THR A 170 -22.41 21.94 -19.45
CA THR A 170 -21.60 21.10 -18.58
C THR A 170 -20.53 21.96 -17.93
N THR A 171 -20.33 21.83 -16.64
CA THR A 171 -19.30 22.58 -15.90
C THR A 171 -18.25 21.61 -15.39
N ILE A 172 -17.03 21.70 -15.90
CA ILE A 172 -15.90 20.91 -15.42
C ILE A 172 -15.35 21.56 -14.15
N LEU A 173 -15.27 20.81 -13.08
CA LEU A 173 -14.77 21.25 -11.78
C LEU A 173 -13.39 20.70 -11.46
N TYR A 174 -13.10 19.47 -11.89
CA TYR A 174 -11.85 18.78 -11.59
C TYR A 174 -11.16 18.33 -12.86
N PHE A 175 -9.84 18.33 -12.78
CA PHE A 175 -8.99 17.77 -13.83
C PHE A 175 -7.83 16.99 -13.21
N GLY A 176 -7.39 15.94 -13.88
CA GLY A 176 -6.30 15.16 -13.36
C GLY A 176 -5.93 13.94 -14.18
N ILE A 177 -5.36 12.97 -13.52
CA ILE A 177 -4.83 11.77 -14.14
C ILE A 177 -5.40 10.51 -13.50
N VAL A 178 -5.45 9.45 -14.30
CA VAL A 178 -5.77 8.10 -13.88
C VAL A 178 -4.61 7.18 -14.26
N GLN A 179 -4.16 6.36 -13.32
CA GLN A 179 -3.08 5.42 -13.56
C GLN A 179 -3.51 4.00 -13.18
N ASP A 180 -3.09 3.03 -13.99
CA ASP A 180 -3.26 1.61 -13.66
C ASP A 180 -2.39 1.26 -12.45
N MET A 181 -2.98 0.67 -11.42
CA MET A 181 -2.27 0.28 -10.19
C MET A 181 -1.13 -0.72 -10.47
N GLU A 182 -1.23 -1.54 -11.51
CA GLU A 182 -0.15 -2.45 -11.92
C GLU A 182 1.16 -1.73 -12.27
N GLN A 183 1.08 -0.47 -12.70
CA GLN A 183 2.27 0.34 -12.99
C GLN A 183 3.03 0.77 -11.74
N LEU A 184 2.45 0.59 -10.56
CA LEU A 184 3.11 0.82 -9.27
C LEU A 184 3.95 -0.40 -8.83
N ASN A 185 3.77 -1.58 -9.43
CA ASN A 185 4.51 -2.79 -9.08
C ASN A 185 6.04 -2.59 -8.95
N PRO A 186 6.72 -1.91 -9.89
CA PRO A 186 8.18 -1.73 -9.78
C PRO A 186 8.63 -0.97 -8.52
N TYR A 187 7.76 -0.14 -7.94
CA TYR A 187 8.07 0.61 -6.71
C TYR A 187 7.92 -0.22 -5.44
N PHE A 188 7.21 -1.35 -5.54
CA PHE A 188 7.02 -2.32 -4.46
C PHE A 188 7.87 -3.58 -4.63
N GLU A 189 8.63 -3.71 -5.73
CA GLU A 189 9.53 -4.83 -5.91
C GLU A 189 10.66 -4.74 -4.88
N CYS A 190 10.85 -5.84 -4.16
CA CYS A 190 11.89 -5.99 -3.17
C CYS A 190 12.45 -7.40 -3.25
N ASP A 191 13.76 -7.51 -3.47
CA ASP A 191 14.47 -8.80 -3.49
C ASP A 191 14.69 -9.39 -2.09
N ALA A 192 14.18 -8.72 -1.05
CA ALA A 192 14.24 -9.23 0.31
C ALA A 192 13.56 -10.60 0.40
N TYR A 193 14.14 -11.45 1.24
CA TYR A 193 13.61 -12.80 1.52
C TYR A 193 13.45 -13.70 0.29
N ASN A 194 14.31 -13.52 -0.74
CA ASN A 194 14.28 -14.30 -2.00
C ASN A 194 12.92 -14.24 -2.71
N GLY A 195 12.25 -13.07 -2.70
CA GLY A 195 10.94 -12.89 -3.32
C GLY A 195 9.75 -13.45 -2.52
N ASN A 196 9.98 -13.97 -1.32
CA ASN A 196 8.92 -14.41 -0.41
C ASN A 196 8.36 -13.23 0.39
N ASN A 197 7.94 -12.19 -0.31
CA ASN A 197 7.29 -11.01 0.27
C ASN A 197 6.07 -10.63 -0.56
N SER A 198 5.19 -9.83 0.02
CA SER A 198 4.03 -9.28 -0.66
C SER A 198 3.69 -7.93 -0.04
N VAL A 199 3.37 -6.96 -0.86
CA VAL A 199 2.95 -5.62 -0.43
C VAL A 199 1.50 -5.43 -0.83
N TYR A 200 0.70 -4.96 0.10
CA TYR A 200 -0.72 -4.67 -0.10
C TYR A 200 -0.97 -3.19 0.19
N VAL A 201 -1.71 -2.52 -0.67
CA VAL A 201 -2.37 -1.26 -0.34
C VAL A 201 -3.78 -1.60 0.14
N LEU A 202 -4.16 -1.08 1.28
CA LEU A 202 -5.43 -1.38 1.95
C LEU A 202 -6.22 -0.08 2.15
N ASP A 203 -7.54 -0.21 2.23
CA ASP A 203 -8.38 0.83 2.79
C ASP A 203 -8.33 0.84 4.34
N ASP A 204 -8.99 1.78 4.98
CA ASP A 204 -9.05 1.91 6.45
C ASP A 204 -9.70 0.70 7.14
N ASN A 205 -10.47 -0.09 6.42
CA ASN A 205 -11.12 -1.30 6.91
C ASN A 205 -10.30 -2.57 6.65
N GLY A 206 -9.13 -2.44 5.99
CA GLY A 206 -8.23 -3.54 5.66
C GLY A 206 -8.59 -4.31 4.40
N PHE A 207 -9.49 -3.79 3.56
CA PHE A 207 -9.76 -4.37 2.24
C PHE A 207 -8.62 -4.05 1.29
N LYS A 208 -8.22 -5.04 0.49
CA LYS A 208 -7.17 -4.90 -0.51
C LYS A 208 -7.64 -3.99 -1.64
N LEU A 209 -6.94 -2.89 -1.83
CA LEU A 209 -7.04 -2.04 -3.01
C LEU A 209 -6.04 -2.47 -4.09
N PHE A 210 -4.89 -3.00 -3.67
CA PHE A 210 -3.83 -3.41 -4.56
C PHE A 210 -2.93 -4.49 -3.92
N ASN A 211 -2.34 -5.35 -4.75
CA ASN A 211 -1.33 -6.34 -4.37
C ASN A 211 -0.18 -6.32 -5.38
N SER A 212 1.04 -6.07 -4.91
CA SER A 212 2.23 -5.95 -5.76
C SER A 212 2.72 -7.25 -6.37
N ASN A 213 2.33 -8.40 -5.86
CA ASN A 213 2.87 -9.69 -6.25
C ASN A 213 1.83 -10.64 -6.84
N GLN A 214 2.31 -11.48 -7.78
CA GLN A 214 1.53 -12.60 -8.31
C GLN A 214 1.28 -13.70 -7.25
N VAL A 215 2.16 -13.77 -6.22
CA VAL A 215 2.01 -14.70 -5.11
C VAL A 215 1.24 -14.01 -3.99
N GLU A 216 0.01 -14.42 -3.78
CA GLU A 216 -0.82 -13.93 -2.70
C GLU A 216 -0.48 -14.67 -1.40
N LEU A 217 0.35 -14.05 -0.54
CA LEU A 217 0.73 -14.62 0.77
C LEU A 217 -0.47 -14.64 1.74
N ILE A 218 -1.27 -13.60 1.72
CA ILE A 218 -2.50 -13.50 2.52
C ILE A 218 -3.69 -13.67 1.58
N LYS A 219 -4.38 -14.81 1.69
CA LYS A 219 -5.58 -15.11 0.90
C LYS A 219 -6.80 -14.38 1.45
N GLY A 220 -7.68 -13.91 0.54
CA GLY A 220 -8.91 -13.22 0.90
C GLY A 220 -8.85 -11.71 0.63
N HIS A 221 -10.01 -11.05 0.62
CA HIS A 221 -10.13 -9.64 0.26
C HIS A 221 -9.79 -8.69 1.41
N ASN A 222 -9.97 -9.11 2.66
CA ASN A 222 -9.73 -8.29 3.85
C ASN A 222 -8.53 -8.83 4.63
N VAL A 223 -7.42 -8.09 4.60
CA VAL A 223 -6.16 -8.44 5.26
C VAL A 223 -6.30 -8.37 6.78
N PHE A 224 -7.01 -7.37 7.32
CA PHE A 224 -7.18 -7.23 8.76
C PHE A 224 -7.94 -8.43 9.36
N SER A 225 -8.93 -8.94 8.65
CA SER A 225 -9.65 -10.16 9.05
C SER A 225 -8.72 -11.38 9.13
N VAL A 226 -7.76 -11.50 8.22
CA VAL A 226 -6.78 -12.59 8.27
C VAL A 226 -5.79 -12.38 9.41
N LEU A 227 -5.23 -11.17 9.56
CA LEU A 227 -4.30 -10.82 10.63
C LEU A 227 -4.94 -11.03 12.01
N GLN A 228 -6.21 -10.70 12.19
CA GLN A 228 -6.93 -10.90 13.44
C GLN A 228 -7.01 -12.39 13.86
N ASN A 229 -7.03 -13.30 12.89
CA ASN A 229 -7.12 -14.74 13.11
C ASN A 229 -5.77 -15.44 13.17
N MET A 230 -4.65 -14.76 13.01
CA MET A 230 -3.31 -15.32 13.14
C MET A 230 -2.94 -15.57 14.60
N LYS A 231 -2.03 -16.54 14.81
CA LYS A 231 -1.42 -16.78 16.12
C LYS A 231 -0.21 -15.90 16.29
N TYR A 232 -0.33 -14.87 17.10
CA TYR A 232 0.75 -13.93 17.39
C TYR A 232 1.84 -14.53 18.27
N LEU A 233 3.08 -14.09 18.06
CA LEU A 233 4.26 -14.44 18.82
C LEU A 233 4.73 -13.23 19.65
N HIS A 234 5.66 -13.45 20.58
CA HIS A 234 6.33 -12.39 21.39
C HIS A 234 5.37 -11.42 22.10
N ASN A 235 4.26 -11.93 22.68
CA ASN A 235 3.25 -11.13 23.39
C ASN A 235 2.61 -10.01 22.56
N SER A 236 2.55 -10.19 21.24
CA SER A 236 1.85 -9.30 20.32
C SER A 236 0.40 -9.76 20.10
N SER A 237 -0.42 -8.91 19.50
CA SER A 237 -1.78 -9.20 19.06
C SER A 237 -2.17 -8.24 17.94
N PHE A 238 -3.21 -8.58 17.18
CA PHE A 238 -3.73 -7.68 16.16
C PHE A 238 -4.19 -6.33 16.75
N ASP A 239 -4.89 -6.36 17.88
CA ASP A 239 -5.38 -5.14 18.53
C ASP A 239 -4.23 -4.22 18.96
N LYS A 240 -3.14 -4.79 19.49
CA LYS A 240 -1.94 -4.05 19.82
C LYS A 240 -1.28 -3.45 18.58
N THR A 241 -1.15 -4.24 17.51
CA THR A 241 -0.58 -3.77 16.23
C THR A 241 -1.42 -2.64 15.63
N LYS A 242 -2.75 -2.75 15.70
CA LYS A 242 -3.68 -1.71 15.22
C LYS A 242 -3.58 -0.43 16.06
N ALA A 243 -3.53 -0.55 17.39
CA ALA A 243 -3.35 0.59 18.28
C ALA A 243 -2.02 1.32 18.03
N GLU A 244 -0.94 0.59 17.81
CA GLU A 244 0.35 1.17 17.45
C GLU A 244 0.32 1.88 16.08
N LEU A 245 -0.38 1.30 15.10
CA LEU A 245 -0.58 1.94 13.80
C LEU A 245 -1.35 3.27 13.93
N GLU A 246 -2.39 3.30 14.76
CA GLU A 246 -3.18 4.52 15.02
C GLU A 246 -2.35 5.59 15.78
N GLU A 247 -1.52 5.19 16.73
CA GLU A 247 -0.72 6.10 17.56
C GLU A 247 0.55 6.61 16.86
N LYS A 248 1.26 5.72 16.14
CA LYS A 248 2.60 6.00 15.60
C LYS A 248 2.63 6.10 14.07
N GLY A 249 1.50 5.83 13.40
CA GLY A 249 1.44 5.74 11.94
C GLY A 249 2.10 4.50 11.33
N CYS A 250 2.72 3.64 12.15
CA CYS A 250 3.31 2.38 11.73
C CYS A 250 3.33 1.35 12.86
N SER A 251 3.31 0.07 12.49
CA SER A 251 3.48 -1.05 13.44
C SER A 251 4.09 -2.25 12.74
N TYR A 252 4.91 -3.02 13.47
CA TYR A 252 5.60 -4.21 12.98
C TYR A 252 5.35 -5.37 13.92
N SER A 253 5.09 -6.55 13.36
CA SER A 253 4.79 -7.72 14.17
C SER A 253 5.13 -9.01 13.42
N ASN A 254 5.07 -10.13 14.14
CA ASN A 254 5.09 -11.46 13.56
C ASN A 254 3.95 -12.32 14.07
N ALA A 255 3.46 -13.17 13.20
CA ALA A 255 2.37 -14.09 13.50
C ALA A 255 2.47 -15.36 12.66
N VAL A 256 1.81 -16.41 13.09
CA VAL A 256 1.77 -17.70 12.41
C VAL A 256 0.39 -17.92 11.79
N LEU A 257 0.38 -18.21 10.49
CA LEU A 257 -0.79 -18.64 9.74
C LEU A 257 -0.49 -20.01 9.10
N ASP A 258 -1.33 -20.99 9.33
CA ASP A 258 -1.20 -22.35 8.78
C ASP A 258 0.18 -22.98 9.01
N GLY A 259 0.80 -22.70 10.16
CA GLY A 259 2.11 -23.22 10.54
C GLY A 259 3.30 -22.48 9.96
N THR A 260 3.07 -21.47 9.14
CA THR A 260 4.11 -20.60 8.58
C THR A 260 4.18 -19.29 9.35
N GLU A 261 5.39 -18.89 9.75
CA GLU A 261 5.64 -17.61 10.40
C GLU A 261 5.77 -16.50 9.37
N TYR A 262 5.04 -15.41 9.58
CA TYR A 262 5.07 -14.20 8.78
C TYR A 262 5.53 -13.02 9.63
N PHE A 263 6.45 -12.24 9.10
CA PHE A 263 6.76 -10.91 9.57
C PHE A 263 6.01 -9.91 8.70
N TYR A 264 5.37 -8.92 9.30
CA TYR A 264 4.64 -7.90 8.56
C TYR A 264 4.78 -6.51 9.20
N GLY A 265 4.77 -5.50 8.36
CA GLY A 265 4.70 -4.09 8.75
C GLY A 265 3.42 -3.47 8.21
N LEU A 266 2.76 -2.67 9.02
CA LEU A 266 1.67 -1.79 8.64
C LEU A 266 2.16 -0.35 8.70
N LYS A 267 1.85 0.45 7.70
CA LYS A 267 2.15 1.88 7.69
C LYS A 267 0.98 2.64 7.09
N ARG A 268 0.57 3.74 7.75
CA ARG A 268 -0.49 4.63 7.30
C ARG A 268 0.08 5.65 6.32
N MET A 269 -0.68 5.92 5.27
CA MET A 269 -0.46 7.07 4.38
C MET A 269 -1.28 8.25 4.92
N GLU A 270 -0.66 9.42 5.02
CA GLU A 270 -1.33 10.67 5.42
C GLU A 270 -1.87 11.42 4.20
#